data_19d99040963e3e7b7d84a124ec352042
#
_entry.id   19d99040963e3e7b7d84a124ec352042
#
_cell.length_a   1.000
_cell.length_b   1.000
_cell.length_c   1.000
_cell.angle_alpha   90.00
_cell.angle_beta   90.00
_cell.angle_gamma   90.00
#
_symmetry.space_group_name_H-M   'P 1'
#
loop_
_entity.id
_entity.type
_entity.pdbx_description
1 polymer ?
#
loop_
_entity_poly.entity_id
_entity_poly.type
_entity_poly.pdbx_seq_one_letter_code
_entity_poly.pdbx_strand_id
1 'polypeptide(L)'
;MHEAQSAAAVGIAMKMEQHREAWRVALAGALCLAVAMGIGRFAFTPLLPMMLHDGVIDLTAGGWLATANYLGYFIGALLCMVLRGSATRFIRIGLAATVLLTLGMGLWQSPGLWLVLRTLAGIASACTFVFASGWCLQRLAQLQAPALGGIIYCGPGLGILLTGLATSAMVSHHWKASYGWLSYALLALLLTAIVWRTFAGPAVSLTPAAAASPQALPPAQIVRQTRGLTTAYALAGFGYIITATFLPVIARQALPGSSWPDLFWPLFGISVSLGAWLATHLPGHWDNRLLLAACYLLQATGILIGVASPSVFGFALGSILLGLPFTAITLFAMRDARRLRGDQARSLMGLLTATYGIGQIVGPPLATRLVQGSGNFTSSLCVAAFTLAAGAGLLGLMYRESRQAQA
;
A
#
# COMPACT_ATOMS: atom_id res chain seq x y z
N MET A 1 40.55 8.14 36.84
CA MET A 1 39.22 7.59 37.11
C MET A 1 38.10 8.54 36.65
N HIS A 2 38.17 9.83 36.92
CA HIS A 2 37.17 10.82 36.52
C HIS A 2 37.00 10.99 34.99
N GLU A 3 38.10 10.99 34.22
CA GLU A 3 38.05 11.09 32.75
C GLU A 3 37.40 9.87 32.06
N ALA A 4 37.65 8.66 32.58
CA ALA A 4 37.07 7.44 32.06
C ALA A 4 35.51 7.38 32.32
N GLN A 5 35.09 7.88 33.47
CA GLN A 5 33.65 7.98 33.80
C GLN A 5 32.96 9.05 32.93
N SER A 6 33.62 10.18 32.68
CA SER A 6 33.11 11.22 31.78
C SER A 6 32.96 10.72 30.33
N ALA A 7 33.96 10.01 29.80
CA ALA A 7 33.90 9.43 28.46
C ALA A 7 32.83 8.36 28.33
N ALA A 8 32.60 7.53 29.35
CA ALA A 8 31.50 6.55 29.35
C ALA A 8 30.13 7.21 29.38
N ALA A 9 29.97 8.27 30.18
CA ALA A 9 28.71 9.02 30.25
C ALA A 9 28.35 9.71 28.90
N VAL A 10 29.35 10.30 28.22
CA VAL A 10 29.20 10.89 26.90
C VAL A 10 28.82 9.82 25.87
N GLY A 11 29.43 8.64 25.91
CA GLY A 11 29.12 7.52 25.01
C GLY A 11 27.69 7.00 25.20
N ILE A 12 27.21 6.93 26.44
CA ILE A 12 25.82 6.53 26.75
C ILE A 12 24.83 7.60 26.23
N ALA A 13 25.12 8.88 26.47
CA ALA A 13 24.25 9.99 26.00
C ALA A 13 24.15 10.00 24.46
N MET A 14 25.27 9.81 23.73
CA MET A 14 25.28 9.71 22.27
C MET A 14 24.46 8.51 21.76
N LYS A 15 24.54 7.34 22.38
CA LYS A 15 23.74 6.16 22.03
C LYS A 15 22.25 6.40 22.27
N MET A 16 21.89 7.05 23.35
CA MET A 16 20.49 7.42 23.64
C MET A 16 19.93 8.40 22.61
N GLU A 17 20.73 9.38 22.20
CA GLU A 17 20.33 10.36 21.19
C GLU A 17 20.16 9.70 19.81
N GLN A 18 21.08 8.83 19.40
CA GLN A 18 20.94 8.03 18.17
C GLN A 18 19.68 7.17 18.19
N HIS A 19 19.39 6.51 19.32
CA HIS A 19 18.18 5.70 19.47
C HIS A 19 16.91 6.54 19.36
N ARG A 20 16.86 7.71 20.00
CA ARG A 20 15.73 8.66 19.88
C ARG A 20 15.54 9.16 18.45
N GLU A 21 16.64 9.49 17.76
CA GLU A 21 16.59 9.92 16.36
C GLU A 21 16.10 8.79 15.47
N ALA A 22 16.52 7.54 15.67
CA ALA A 22 16.06 6.40 14.90
C ALA A 22 14.54 6.18 15.03
N TRP A 23 13.99 6.25 16.24
CA TRP A 23 12.54 6.20 16.46
C TRP A 23 11.81 7.37 15.80
N ARG A 24 12.36 8.58 15.91
CA ARG A 24 11.77 9.76 15.25
C ARG A 24 11.72 9.59 13.73
N VAL A 25 12.76 9.04 13.12
CA VAL A 25 12.80 8.76 11.68
C VAL A 25 11.78 7.69 11.30
N ALA A 26 11.71 6.58 12.06
CA ALA A 26 10.77 5.49 11.78
C ALA A 26 9.31 5.95 11.89
N LEU A 27 8.96 6.67 12.95
CA LEU A 27 7.61 7.20 13.16
C LEU A 27 7.25 8.29 12.15
N ALA A 28 8.18 9.20 11.84
CA ALA A 28 7.96 10.21 10.80
C ALA A 28 7.77 9.57 9.43
N GLY A 29 8.51 8.50 9.11
CA GLY A 29 8.31 7.69 7.92
C GLY A 29 6.93 7.05 7.88
N ALA A 30 6.48 6.44 8.98
CA ALA A 30 5.14 5.86 9.08
C ALA A 30 4.04 6.92 8.89
N LEU A 31 4.13 8.07 9.54
CA LEU A 31 3.16 9.16 9.39
C LEU A 31 3.19 9.75 7.96
N CYS A 32 4.37 9.89 7.36
CA CYS A 32 4.51 10.32 5.97
C CYS A 32 3.80 9.36 5.01
N LEU A 33 3.97 8.04 5.20
CA LEU A 33 3.27 7.03 4.40
C LEU A 33 1.78 6.94 4.74
N ALA A 34 1.36 7.26 5.96
CA ALA A 34 -0.06 7.39 6.32
C ALA A 34 -0.72 8.53 5.52
N VAL A 35 -0.04 9.68 5.37
CA VAL A 35 -0.53 10.78 4.51
C VAL A 35 -0.54 10.36 3.04
N ALA A 36 0.59 9.89 2.51
CA ALA A 36 0.73 9.63 1.08
C ALA A 36 -0.17 8.49 0.60
N MET A 37 -0.18 7.36 1.33
CA MET A 37 -0.92 6.17 0.95
C MET A 37 -2.31 6.12 1.60
N GLY A 38 -2.40 6.35 2.90
CA GLY A 38 -3.67 6.30 3.62
C GLY A 38 -4.64 7.38 3.13
N ILE A 39 -4.19 8.65 3.05
CA ILE A 39 -5.05 9.74 2.61
C ILE A 39 -4.98 9.92 1.09
N GLY A 40 -3.81 10.14 0.52
CA GLY A 40 -3.66 10.44 -0.91
C GLY A 40 -4.18 9.36 -1.85
N ARG A 41 -4.11 8.09 -1.43
CA ARG A 41 -4.54 6.96 -2.24
C ARG A 41 -5.85 6.33 -1.76
N PHE A 42 -5.94 5.96 -0.49
CA PHE A 42 -7.00 5.09 0.03
C PHE A 42 -8.16 5.80 0.71
N ALA A 43 -8.08 7.12 0.97
CA ALA A 43 -9.18 7.89 1.57
C ALA A 43 -10.47 7.91 0.72
N PHE A 44 -10.35 7.69 -0.59
CA PHE A 44 -11.50 7.59 -1.50
C PHE A 44 -12.41 6.42 -1.14
N THR A 45 -11.84 5.27 -0.78
CA THR A 45 -12.60 4.05 -0.51
C THR A 45 -13.68 4.22 0.57
N PRO A 46 -13.40 4.73 1.77
CA PRO A 46 -14.44 4.91 2.78
C PRO A 46 -15.39 6.06 2.46
N LEU A 47 -14.98 7.08 1.67
CA LEU A 47 -15.86 8.18 1.25
C LEU A 47 -16.74 7.82 0.05
N LEU A 48 -16.41 6.80 -0.73
CA LEU A 48 -17.20 6.41 -1.91
C LEU A 48 -18.67 6.16 -1.59
N PRO A 49 -19.07 5.41 -0.54
CA PRO A 49 -20.48 5.25 -0.19
C PRO A 49 -21.17 6.59 0.12
N MET A 50 -20.48 7.54 0.76
CA MET A 50 -21.05 8.87 1.04
C MET A 50 -21.25 9.66 -0.26
N MET A 51 -20.28 9.62 -1.19
CA MET A 51 -20.39 10.27 -2.51
C MET A 51 -21.55 9.70 -3.35
N LEU A 52 -21.77 8.37 -3.27
CA LEU A 52 -22.91 7.71 -3.91
C LEU A 52 -24.23 8.11 -3.27
N HIS A 53 -24.31 8.17 -1.94
CA HIS A 53 -25.48 8.58 -1.18
C HIS A 53 -25.85 10.05 -1.45
N ASP A 54 -24.84 10.93 -1.54
CA ASP A 54 -25.05 12.36 -1.87
C ASP A 54 -25.46 12.59 -3.34
N GLY A 55 -25.44 11.53 -4.17
CA GLY A 55 -25.80 11.59 -5.59
C GLY A 55 -24.82 12.39 -6.45
N VAL A 56 -23.60 12.67 -5.96
CA VAL A 56 -22.61 13.47 -6.70
C VAL A 56 -21.85 12.64 -7.74
N ILE A 57 -21.85 11.32 -7.62
CA ILE A 57 -21.36 10.35 -8.61
C ILE A 57 -22.19 9.07 -8.58
N ASP A 58 -22.14 8.30 -9.67
CA ASP A 58 -22.59 6.92 -9.71
C ASP A 58 -21.42 5.92 -9.46
N LEU A 59 -21.73 4.64 -9.39
CA LEU A 59 -20.74 3.59 -9.14
C LEU A 59 -19.68 3.52 -10.26
N THR A 60 -20.08 3.79 -11.51
CA THR A 60 -19.19 3.77 -12.67
C THR A 60 -18.17 4.91 -12.59
N ALA A 61 -18.63 6.13 -12.32
CA ALA A 61 -17.76 7.28 -12.09
C ALA A 61 -16.83 7.03 -10.90
N GLY A 62 -17.33 6.41 -9.82
CA GLY A 62 -16.51 5.97 -8.69
C GLY A 62 -15.38 5.02 -9.10
N GLY A 63 -15.67 4.05 -9.96
CA GLY A 63 -14.66 3.15 -10.53
C GLY A 63 -13.60 3.89 -11.34
N TRP A 64 -13.98 4.87 -12.16
CA TRP A 64 -13.04 5.68 -12.93
C TRP A 64 -12.20 6.60 -12.06
N LEU A 65 -12.73 7.17 -10.98
CA LEU A 65 -12.00 7.99 -10.02
C LEU A 65 -10.93 7.16 -9.27
N ALA A 66 -11.24 5.91 -8.94
CA ALA A 66 -10.26 4.98 -8.37
C ALA A 66 -9.16 4.66 -9.40
N THR A 67 -9.56 4.33 -10.63
CA THR A 67 -8.64 4.04 -11.76
C THR A 67 -7.72 5.22 -12.05
N ALA A 68 -8.22 6.45 -12.05
CA ALA A 68 -7.43 7.66 -12.25
C ALA A 68 -6.30 7.79 -11.22
N ASN A 69 -6.59 7.47 -9.95
CA ASN A 69 -5.56 7.48 -8.91
C ASN A 69 -4.52 6.35 -9.11
N TYR A 70 -4.95 5.15 -9.52
CA TYR A 70 -4.02 4.03 -9.79
C TYR A 70 -3.15 4.30 -11.00
N LEU A 71 -3.71 4.91 -12.05
CA LEU A 71 -2.95 5.37 -13.22
C LEU A 71 -1.93 6.44 -12.81
N GLY A 72 -2.35 7.41 -11.99
CA GLY A 72 -1.46 8.43 -11.44
C GLY A 72 -0.32 7.80 -10.62
N TYR A 73 -0.64 6.82 -9.77
CA TYR A 73 0.35 6.10 -8.98
C TYR A 73 1.35 5.33 -9.86
N PHE A 74 0.87 4.69 -10.91
CA PHE A 74 1.72 4.02 -11.91
C PHE A 74 2.66 5.02 -12.60
N ILE A 75 2.13 6.15 -13.10
CA ILE A 75 2.92 7.21 -13.71
C ILE A 75 3.95 7.77 -12.71
N GLY A 76 3.55 8.04 -11.48
CA GLY A 76 4.43 8.53 -10.42
C GLY A 76 5.56 7.56 -10.09
N ALA A 77 5.28 6.26 -10.06
CA ALA A 77 6.30 5.23 -9.85
C ALA A 77 7.34 5.22 -10.98
N LEU A 78 6.90 5.35 -12.24
CA LEU A 78 7.81 5.47 -13.40
C LEU A 78 8.62 6.78 -13.36
N LEU A 79 7.99 7.89 -12.99
CA LEU A 79 8.69 9.18 -12.83
C LEU A 79 9.81 9.10 -11.79
N CYS A 80 9.63 8.35 -10.69
CA CYS A 80 10.69 8.17 -9.69
C CYS A 80 11.96 7.52 -10.24
N MET A 81 11.89 6.80 -11.37
CA MET A 81 13.07 6.18 -12.01
C MET A 81 13.95 7.20 -12.71
N VAL A 82 13.38 8.33 -13.15
CA VAL A 82 14.08 9.37 -13.92
C VAL A 82 14.29 10.66 -13.12
N LEU A 83 13.49 10.90 -12.08
CA LEU A 83 13.62 12.07 -11.23
C LEU A 83 14.97 12.05 -10.48
N ARG A 84 15.73 13.14 -10.63
CA ARG A 84 16.99 13.36 -9.93
C ARG A 84 16.84 14.57 -9.01
N GLY A 85 17.37 14.47 -7.80
CA GLY A 85 17.32 15.57 -6.84
C GLY A 85 17.28 15.10 -5.39
N SER A 86 17.04 16.03 -4.48
CA SER A 86 16.96 15.75 -3.05
C SER A 86 15.66 14.97 -2.72
N ALA A 87 15.80 13.80 -2.11
CA ALA A 87 14.68 13.00 -1.64
C ALA A 87 13.76 13.81 -0.70
N THR A 88 14.32 14.57 0.22
CA THR A 88 13.58 15.41 1.17
C THR A 88 12.73 16.48 0.48
N ARG A 89 13.20 17.04 -0.64
CA ARG A 89 12.43 17.98 -1.46
C ARG A 89 11.21 17.30 -2.09
N PHE A 90 11.38 16.12 -2.70
CA PHE A 90 10.27 15.37 -3.30
C PHE A 90 9.27 14.91 -2.26
N ILE A 91 9.71 14.48 -1.07
CA ILE A 91 8.83 14.12 0.05
C ILE A 91 7.95 15.31 0.44
N ARG A 92 8.54 16.48 0.66
CA ARG A 92 7.81 17.69 1.06
C ARG A 92 6.82 18.16 -0.02
N ILE A 93 7.23 18.18 -1.28
CA ILE A 93 6.34 18.51 -2.40
C ILE A 93 5.18 17.53 -2.45
N GLY A 94 5.43 16.22 -2.33
CA GLY A 94 4.40 15.20 -2.36
C GLY A 94 3.42 15.29 -1.18
N LEU A 95 3.90 15.56 0.03
CA LEU A 95 3.06 15.80 1.21
C LEU A 95 2.18 17.04 1.02
N ALA A 96 2.75 18.17 0.61
CA ALA A 96 2.00 19.40 0.34
C ALA A 96 0.98 19.21 -0.79
N ALA A 97 1.37 18.52 -1.86
CA ALA A 97 0.46 18.17 -2.95
C ALA A 97 -0.70 17.29 -2.46
N THR A 98 -0.44 16.28 -1.62
CA THR A 98 -1.50 15.44 -1.04
C THR A 98 -2.51 16.28 -0.27
N VAL A 99 -2.07 17.23 0.57
CA VAL A 99 -2.97 18.14 1.30
C VAL A 99 -3.83 18.95 0.35
N LEU A 100 -3.21 19.62 -0.64
CA LEU A 100 -3.90 20.51 -1.57
C LEU A 100 -4.88 19.76 -2.50
N LEU A 101 -4.47 18.60 -3.01
CA LEU A 101 -5.29 17.79 -3.89
C LEU A 101 -6.49 17.18 -3.14
N THR A 102 -6.29 16.76 -1.88
CA THR A 102 -7.38 16.29 -1.01
C THR A 102 -8.33 17.42 -0.67
N LEU A 103 -7.83 18.63 -0.39
CA LEU A 103 -8.63 19.84 -0.20
C LEU A 103 -9.46 20.15 -1.44
N GLY A 104 -8.85 20.04 -2.62
CA GLY A 104 -9.53 20.25 -3.91
C GLY A 104 -10.71 19.31 -4.13
N MET A 105 -10.61 18.03 -3.71
CA MET A 105 -11.73 17.08 -3.78
C MET A 105 -12.95 17.53 -2.98
N GLY A 106 -12.77 18.27 -1.89
CA GLY A 106 -13.84 18.77 -1.03
C GLY A 106 -14.43 20.12 -1.50
N LEU A 107 -13.61 20.98 -2.12
CA LEU A 107 -14.02 22.33 -2.52
C LEU A 107 -14.78 22.37 -3.84
N TRP A 108 -14.46 21.50 -4.79
CA TRP A 108 -15.08 21.45 -6.10
C TRP A 108 -15.90 20.17 -6.28
N GLN A 109 -17.07 20.33 -6.96
CA GLN A 109 -17.98 19.21 -7.26
C GLN A 109 -18.05 19.02 -8.80
N SER A 110 -16.90 18.80 -9.42
CA SER A 110 -16.81 18.54 -10.86
C SER A 110 -16.14 17.18 -11.10
N PRO A 111 -16.86 16.19 -11.69
CA PRO A 111 -16.31 14.86 -11.96
C PRO A 111 -15.05 14.89 -12.82
N GLY A 112 -14.99 15.78 -13.83
CA GLY A 112 -13.81 15.94 -14.67
C GLY A 112 -12.61 16.46 -13.90
N LEU A 113 -12.80 17.46 -13.02
CA LEU A 113 -11.74 17.97 -12.15
C LEU A 113 -11.29 16.90 -11.15
N TRP A 114 -12.22 16.13 -10.58
CA TRP A 114 -11.88 15.05 -9.67
C TRP A 114 -11.00 13.96 -10.31
N LEU A 115 -11.19 13.64 -11.61
CA LEU A 115 -10.28 12.71 -12.32
C LEU A 115 -8.85 13.26 -12.36
N VAL A 116 -8.68 14.55 -12.63
CA VAL A 116 -7.36 15.21 -12.62
C VAL A 116 -6.76 15.20 -11.22
N LEU A 117 -7.53 15.63 -10.20
CA LEU A 117 -7.07 15.65 -8.80
C LEU A 117 -6.67 14.26 -8.32
N ARG A 118 -7.45 13.22 -8.66
CA ARG A 118 -7.15 11.83 -8.31
C ARG A 118 -5.89 11.32 -9.01
N THR A 119 -5.70 11.66 -10.29
CA THR A 119 -4.48 11.30 -11.02
C THR A 119 -3.25 11.95 -10.41
N LEU A 120 -3.30 13.24 -10.13
CA LEU A 120 -2.20 13.98 -9.49
C LEU A 120 -1.93 13.48 -8.07
N ALA A 121 -2.98 13.14 -7.30
CA ALA A 121 -2.84 12.55 -5.97
C ALA A 121 -2.14 11.17 -6.04
N GLY A 122 -2.43 10.38 -7.07
CA GLY A 122 -1.73 9.12 -7.33
C GLY A 122 -0.23 9.34 -7.58
N ILE A 123 0.12 10.29 -8.44
CA ILE A 123 1.53 10.67 -8.72
C ILE A 123 2.23 11.12 -7.44
N ALA A 124 1.62 12.03 -6.69
CA ALA A 124 2.16 12.53 -5.42
C ALA A 124 2.37 11.40 -4.41
N SER A 125 1.39 10.48 -4.27
CA SER A 125 1.47 9.31 -3.39
C SER A 125 2.65 8.40 -3.75
N ALA A 126 2.83 8.08 -5.03
CA ALA A 126 3.92 7.22 -5.49
C ALA A 126 5.29 7.85 -5.22
N CYS A 127 5.45 9.12 -5.59
CA CYS A 127 6.70 9.85 -5.36
C CYS A 127 7.01 9.92 -3.87
N THR A 128 6.05 10.29 -3.03
CA THR A 128 6.25 10.37 -1.59
C THR A 128 6.60 8.99 -1.01
N PHE A 129 5.90 7.94 -1.42
CA PHE A 129 6.17 6.58 -0.96
C PHE A 129 7.60 6.14 -1.29
N VAL A 130 8.04 6.31 -2.54
CA VAL A 130 9.37 5.87 -3.00
C VAL A 130 10.47 6.64 -2.31
N PHE A 131 10.39 7.98 -2.31
CA PHE A 131 11.45 8.82 -1.74
C PHE A 131 11.49 8.76 -0.21
N ALA A 132 10.33 8.70 0.47
CA ALA A 132 10.30 8.58 1.93
C ALA A 132 10.81 7.23 2.40
N SER A 133 10.38 6.13 1.76
CA SER A 133 10.89 4.79 2.08
C SER A 133 12.41 4.71 1.91
N GLY A 134 12.93 5.20 0.77
CA GLY A 134 14.36 5.20 0.49
C GLY A 134 15.15 6.02 1.51
N TRP A 135 14.72 7.25 1.79
CA TRP A 135 15.38 8.14 2.74
C TRP A 135 15.36 7.60 4.17
N CYS A 136 14.20 7.14 4.65
CA CYS A 136 14.07 6.61 6.01
C CYS A 136 14.90 5.34 6.20
N LEU A 137 14.85 4.38 5.28
CA LEU A 137 15.63 3.14 5.39
C LEU A 137 17.13 3.42 5.41
N GLN A 138 17.60 4.34 4.58
CA GLN A 138 19.00 4.72 4.56
C GLN A 138 19.43 5.45 5.85
N ARG A 139 18.58 6.37 6.36
CA ARG A 139 18.84 7.06 7.61
C ARG A 139 18.87 6.11 8.80
N LEU A 140 17.95 5.15 8.85
CA LEU A 140 17.95 4.10 9.90
C LEU A 140 19.19 3.20 9.84
N ALA A 141 19.68 2.89 8.64
CA ALA A 141 20.94 2.15 8.48
C ALA A 141 22.14 2.95 9.02
N GLN A 142 22.22 4.26 8.75
CA GLN A 142 23.25 5.15 9.29
C GLN A 142 23.19 5.25 10.82
N LEU A 143 21.98 5.20 11.40
CA LEU A 143 21.74 5.21 12.85
C LEU A 143 21.86 3.83 13.50
N GLN A 144 22.38 2.83 12.76
CA GLN A 144 22.56 1.46 13.25
C GLN A 144 21.26 0.81 13.78
N ALA A 145 20.10 1.21 13.23
CA ALA A 145 18.78 0.76 13.64
C ALA A 145 17.92 0.24 12.45
N PRO A 146 18.45 -0.65 11.57
CA PRO A 146 17.71 -1.11 10.39
C PRO A 146 16.45 -1.92 10.74
N ALA A 147 16.38 -2.52 11.94
CA ALA A 147 15.21 -3.24 12.42
C ALA A 147 13.96 -2.37 12.52
N LEU A 148 14.08 -1.06 12.74
CA LEU A 148 12.96 -0.12 12.78
C LEU A 148 12.36 0.18 11.38
N GLY A 149 13.01 -0.27 10.31
CA GLY A 149 12.53 -0.08 8.94
C GLY A 149 11.14 -0.66 8.67
N GLY A 150 10.74 -1.71 9.39
CA GLY A 150 9.40 -2.30 9.29
C GLY A 150 8.28 -1.37 9.75
N ILE A 151 8.55 -0.50 10.72
CA ILE A 151 7.58 0.45 11.30
C ILE A 151 7.09 1.44 10.24
N ILE A 152 7.96 1.86 9.31
CA ILE A 152 7.62 2.78 8.23
C ILE A 152 6.42 2.25 7.43
N TYR A 153 6.40 0.95 7.15
CA TYR A 153 5.37 0.30 6.33
C TYR A 153 4.07 -0.01 7.08
N CYS A 154 4.00 0.25 8.40
CA CYS A 154 2.74 0.30 9.12
C CYS A 154 1.93 1.57 8.77
N GLY A 155 2.59 2.60 8.22
CA GLY A 155 1.98 3.89 7.89
C GLY A 155 0.74 3.81 6.99
N PRO A 156 0.76 3.11 5.86
CA PRO A 156 -0.42 2.95 5.01
C PRO A 156 -1.63 2.43 5.78
N GLY A 157 -1.46 1.38 6.59
CA GLY A 157 -2.52 0.81 7.42
C GLY A 157 -3.02 1.79 8.50
N LEU A 158 -2.12 2.54 9.12
CA LEU A 158 -2.49 3.60 10.06
C LEU A 158 -3.35 4.68 9.39
N GLY A 159 -2.99 5.11 8.18
CA GLY A 159 -3.76 6.09 7.43
C GLY A 159 -5.14 5.56 7.03
N ILE A 160 -5.24 4.28 6.63
CA ILE A 160 -6.50 3.59 6.34
C ILE A 160 -7.38 3.52 7.61
N LEU A 161 -6.80 3.16 8.75
CA LEU A 161 -7.49 3.13 10.03
C LEU A 161 -8.06 4.51 10.40
N LEU A 162 -7.23 5.54 10.37
CA LEU A 162 -7.63 6.90 10.75
C LEU A 162 -8.74 7.45 9.84
N THR A 163 -8.59 7.28 8.51
CA THR A 163 -9.62 7.70 7.55
C THR A 163 -10.91 6.91 7.69
N GLY A 164 -10.81 5.60 7.94
CA GLY A 164 -11.99 4.75 8.15
C GLY A 164 -12.77 5.11 9.42
N LEU A 165 -12.08 5.31 10.55
CA LEU A 165 -12.73 5.74 11.79
C LEU A 165 -13.35 7.14 11.68
N ALA A 166 -12.65 8.06 11.02
CA ALA A 166 -13.19 9.39 10.75
C ALA A 166 -14.45 9.31 9.88
N THR A 167 -14.45 8.48 8.81
CA THR A 167 -15.66 8.29 8.00
C THR A 167 -16.80 7.67 8.82
N SER A 168 -16.53 6.66 9.64
CA SER A 168 -17.57 6.06 10.50
C SER A 168 -18.24 7.10 11.39
N ALA A 169 -17.46 7.99 12.00
CA ALA A 169 -18.00 9.11 12.78
C ALA A 169 -18.79 10.11 11.91
N MET A 170 -18.32 10.44 10.71
CA MET A 170 -19.02 11.37 9.80
C MET A 170 -20.36 10.80 9.33
N VAL A 171 -20.41 9.51 9.03
CA VAL A 171 -21.64 8.83 8.62
C VAL A 171 -22.68 8.82 9.74
N SER A 172 -22.28 8.55 10.98
CA SER A 172 -23.18 8.59 12.14
C SER A 172 -23.78 9.98 12.39
N HIS A 173 -23.10 11.04 11.95
CA HIS A 173 -23.57 12.42 12.02
C HIS A 173 -24.18 12.94 10.71
N HIS A 174 -24.43 12.06 9.73
CA HIS A 174 -25.04 12.41 8.44
C HIS A 174 -24.30 13.52 7.67
N TRP A 175 -22.97 13.56 7.75
CA TRP A 175 -22.15 14.53 7.02
C TRP A 175 -22.14 14.22 5.52
N LYS A 176 -22.05 15.29 4.69
CA LYS A 176 -21.81 15.14 3.25
C LYS A 176 -20.37 14.71 2.96
N ALA A 177 -20.16 14.01 1.86
CA ALA A 177 -18.84 13.57 1.41
C ALA A 177 -17.83 14.72 1.25
N SER A 178 -18.30 15.94 0.88
CA SER A 178 -17.44 17.14 0.79
C SER A 178 -16.77 17.47 2.13
N TYR A 179 -17.52 17.42 3.22
CA TYR A 179 -16.93 17.63 4.57
C TYR A 179 -15.95 16.51 4.93
N GLY A 180 -16.20 15.29 4.45
CA GLY A 180 -15.26 14.17 4.59
C GLY A 180 -13.91 14.48 3.94
N TRP A 181 -13.92 14.97 2.70
CA TRP A 181 -12.71 15.39 2.00
C TRP A 181 -11.98 16.53 2.70
N LEU A 182 -12.71 17.55 3.19
CA LEU A 182 -12.14 18.67 3.94
C LEU A 182 -11.50 18.20 5.25
N SER A 183 -12.15 17.30 5.97
CA SER A 183 -11.60 16.70 7.21
C SER A 183 -10.33 15.90 6.93
N TYR A 184 -10.28 15.17 5.82
CA TYR A 184 -9.08 14.45 5.43
C TYR A 184 -7.95 15.38 5.00
N ALA A 185 -8.26 16.51 4.35
CA ALA A 185 -7.26 17.52 4.04
C ALA A 185 -6.67 18.13 5.32
N LEU A 186 -7.51 18.41 6.33
CA LEU A 186 -7.06 18.87 7.65
C LEU A 186 -6.20 17.82 8.35
N LEU A 187 -6.61 16.54 8.36
CA LEU A 187 -5.81 15.44 8.91
C LEU A 187 -4.46 15.33 8.20
N ALA A 188 -4.45 15.38 6.86
CA ALA A 188 -3.21 15.36 6.07
C ALA A 188 -2.30 16.55 6.41
N LEU A 189 -2.87 17.75 6.58
CA LEU A 189 -2.13 18.95 6.97
C LEU A 189 -1.48 18.78 8.34
N LEU A 190 -2.24 18.33 9.34
CA LEU A 190 -1.73 18.12 10.70
C LEU A 190 -0.60 17.08 10.73
N LEU A 191 -0.80 15.92 10.11
CA LEU A 191 0.22 14.88 10.03
C LEU A 191 1.46 15.37 9.27
N THR A 192 1.27 16.11 8.18
CA THR A 192 2.36 16.73 7.40
C THR A 192 3.15 17.72 8.25
N ALA A 193 2.48 18.59 9.02
CA ALA A 193 3.13 19.56 9.90
C ALA A 193 4.02 18.88 10.96
N ILE A 194 3.54 17.77 11.55
CA ILE A 194 4.29 16.97 12.53
C ILE A 194 5.62 16.47 11.93
N VAL A 195 5.58 15.93 10.71
CA VAL A 195 6.76 15.29 10.10
C VAL A 195 7.64 16.25 9.32
N TRP A 196 7.17 17.47 9.03
CA TRP A 196 7.81 18.43 8.12
C TRP A 196 9.26 18.73 8.45
N ARG A 197 9.58 18.90 9.74
CA ARG A 197 10.94 19.20 10.20
C ARG A 197 11.88 17.99 10.09
N THR A 198 11.38 16.77 10.20
CA THR A 198 12.19 15.57 10.06
C THR A 198 12.77 15.44 8.65
N PHE A 199 12.00 15.85 7.63
CA PHE A 199 12.45 15.88 6.24
C PHE A 199 13.09 17.23 5.82
N ALA A 200 13.57 18.01 6.79
CA ALA A 200 14.32 19.26 6.56
C ALA A 200 15.84 19.06 6.54
N GLY A 201 16.30 17.89 6.97
CA GLY A 201 17.72 17.57 7.11
C GLY A 201 18.48 17.52 5.77
N PRO A 202 19.82 17.45 5.81
CA PRO A 202 20.66 17.39 4.63
C PRO A 202 20.28 16.20 3.75
N ALA A 203 20.47 16.38 2.44
CA ALA A 203 20.20 15.34 1.46
C ALA A 203 21.08 14.12 1.74
N VAL A 204 20.44 13.00 2.09
CA VAL A 204 21.13 11.71 2.16
C VAL A 204 21.25 11.22 0.71
N SER A 205 22.47 11.02 0.22
CA SER A 205 22.68 10.38 -1.09
C SER A 205 22.12 8.97 -1.04
N LEU A 206 21.16 8.68 -1.90
CA LEU A 206 20.58 7.33 -2.01
C LEU A 206 21.64 6.39 -2.59
N THR A 207 22.49 5.82 -1.72
CA THR A 207 23.40 4.76 -2.14
C THR A 207 22.61 3.47 -2.28
N PRO A 208 22.78 2.72 -3.38
CA PRO A 208 22.11 1.45 -3.53
C PRO A 208 22.50 0.49 -2.42
N ALA A 209 21.50 -0.16 -1.79
CA ALA A 209 21.76 -1.25 -0.87
C ALA A 209 22.59 -2.33 -1.59
N ALA A 210 23.61 -2.87 -0.93
CA ALA A 210 24.43 -3.95 -1.46
C ALA A 210 23.51 -5.09 -1.96
N ALA A 211 23.72 -5.49 -3.20
CA ALA A 211 22.93 -6.54 -3.82
C ALA A 211 23.34 -7.90 -3.21
N ALA A 212 22.33 -8.73 -2.93
CA ALA A 212 22.57 -10.14 -2.64
C ALA A 212 23.18 -10.80 -3.88
N SER A 213 24.16 -11.67 -3.69
CA SER A 213 24.76 -12.43 -4.79
C SER A 213 23.67 -13.19 -5.54
N PRO A 214 23.61 -13.11 -6.88
CA PRO A 214 22.63 -13.83 -7.66
C PRO A 214 22.79 -15.33 -7.47
N GLN A 215 21.67 -16.03 -7.37
CA GLN A 215 21.67 -17.47 -7.40
C GLN A 215 22.17 -17.94 -8.77
N ALA A 216 23.13 -18.84 -8.82
CA ALA A 216 23.67 -19.38 -10.08
C ALA A 216 22.62 -20.31 -10.74
N LEU A 217 21.63 -19.72 -11.39
CA LEU A 217 20.59 -20.43 -12.17
C LEU A 217 20.91 -20.37 -13.66
N PRO A 218 20.53 -21.41 -14.45
CA PRO A 218 20.64 -21.37 -15.90
C PRO A 218 19.84 -20.20 -16.47
N PRO A 219 20.33 -19.51 -17.54
CA PRO A 219 19.67 -18.33 -18.12
C PRO A 219 18.20 -18.57 -18.53
N ALA A 220 17.90 -19.73 -19.10
CA ALA A 220 16.52 -20.10 -19.45
C ALA A 220 15.59 -20.19 -18.24
N GLN A 221 16.09 -20.70 -17.13
CA GLN A 221 15.34 -20.79 -15.86
C GLN A 221 15.12 -19.41 -15.25
N ILE A 222 16.10 -18.51 -15.31
CA ILE A 222 15.95 -17.12 -14.85
C ILE A 222 14.84 -16.42 -15.64
N VAL A 223 14.82 -16.56 -16.97
CA VAL A 223 13.78 -15.96 -17.83
C VAL A 223 12.40 -16.50 -17.48
N ARG A 224 12.27 -17.83 -17.33
CA ARG A 224 10.99 -18.47 -16.97
C ARG A 224 10.49 -18.01 -15.60
N GLN A 225 11.36 -17.99 -14.59
CA GLN A 225 11.03 -17.53 -13.25
C GLN A 225 10.69 -16.03 -13.21
N THR A 226 11.41 -15.21 -13.97
CA THR A 226 11.09 -13.78 -14.13
C THR A 226 9.69 -13.60 -14.71
N ARG A 227 9.34 -14.30 -15.78
CA ARG A 227 8.00 -14.23 -16.41
C ARG A 227 6.92 -14.70 -15.43
N GLY A 228 7.14 -15.83 -14.75
CA GLY A 228 6.20 -16.37 -13.76
C GLY A 228 5.94 -15.39 -12.61
N LEU A 229 6.99 -14.83 -12.01
CA LEU A 229 6.87 -13.84 -10.93
C LEU A 229 6.15 -12.58 -11.42
N THR A 230 6.47 -12.08 -12.61
CA THR A 230 5.83 -10.90 -13.21
C THR A 230 4.34 -11.12 -13.42
N THR A 231 3.96 -12.26 -13.98
CA THR A 231 2.55 -12.63 -14.19
C THR A 231 1.82 -12.78 -12.84
N ALA A 232 2.39 -13.55 -11.90
CA ALA A 232 1.79 -13.72 -10.58
C ALA A 232 1.58 -12.39 -9.86
N TYR A 233 2.53 -11.46 -9.97
CA TYR A 233 2.44 -10.17 -9.32
C TYR A 233 1.41 -9.23 -9.98
N ALA A 234 1.24 -9.31 -11.30
CA ALA A 234 0.16 -8.63 -12.02
C ALA A 234 -1.22 -9.15 -11.59
N LEU A 235 -1.38 -10.47 -11.44
CA LEU A 235 -2.60 -11.10 -10.95
C LEU A 235 -2.95 -10.66 -9.53
N ALA A 236 -1.95 -10.51 -8.65
CA ALA A 236 -2.17 -9.98 -7.31
C ALA A 236 -2.64 -8.52 -7.35
N GLY A 237 -2.03 -7.67 -8.20
CA GLY A 237 -2.44 -6.28 -8.37
C GLY A 237 -3.91 -6.14 -8.78
N PHE A 238 -4.38 -7.04 -9.65
CA PHE A 238 -5.78 -7.10 -10.06
C PHE A 238 -6.69 -7.69 -8.96
N GLY A 239 -6.31 -8.81 -8.36
CA GLY A 239 -7.19 -9.58 -7.50
C GLY A 239 -7.58 -8.85 -6.21
N TYR A 240 -6.65 -8.17 -5.55
CA TYR A 240 -6.98 -7.48 -4.30
C TYR A 240 -7.70 -6.16 -4.50
N ILE A 241 -7.46 -5.46 -5.64
CA ILE A 241 -7.86 -4.06 -5.80
C ILE A 241 -9.37 -3.87 -5.88
N ILE A 242 -10.09 -4.84 -6.41
CA ILE A 242 -11.55 -4.80 -6.50
C ILE A 242 -12.15 -4.69 -5.10
N THR A 243 -11.77 -5.60 -4.21
CA THR A 243 -12.24 -5.56 -2.82
C THR A 243 -11.72 -4.33 -2.10
N ALA A 244 -10.45 -4.00 -2.21
CA ALA A 244 -9.86 -2.82 -1.56
C ALA A 244 -10.47 -1.49 -2.04
N THR A 245 -11.04 -1.42 -3.24
CA THR A 245 -11.70 -0.22 -3.75
C THR A 245 -13.15 -0.12 -3.27
N PHE A 246 -13.88 -1.23 -3.27
CA PHE A 246 -15.34 -1.24 -3.09
C PHE A 246 -15.80 -1.86 -1.77
N LEU A 247 -14.91 -2.29 -0.87
CA LEU A 247 -15.26 -2.98 0.38
C LEU A 247 -16.39 -2.30 1.18
N PRO A 248 -16.37 -0.97 1.44
CA PRO A 248 -17.45 -0.33 2.17
C PRO A 248 -18.79 -0.30 1.39
N VAL A 249 -18.74 -0.21 0.05
CA VAL A 249 -19.93 -0.27 -0.81
C VAL A 249 -20.53 -1.68 -0.79
N ILE A 250 -19.68 -2.70 -0.98
CA ILE A 250 -20.07 -4.12 -0.96
C ILE A 250 -20.73 -4.47 0.38
N ALA A 251 -20.09 -4.07 1.48
CA ALA A 251 -20.58 -4.36 2.81
C ALA A 251 -21.91 -3.65 3.12
N ARG A 252 -22.10 -2.41 2.68
CA ARG A 252 -23.37 -1.68 2.85
C ARG A 252 -24.49 -2.29 2.04
N GLN A 253 -24.23 -2.78 0.81
CA GLN A 253 -25.22 -3.49 0.01
C GLN A 253 -25.62 -4.83 0.65
N ALA A 254 -24.68 -5.53 1.25
CA ALA A 254 -24.91 -6.84 1.89
C ALA A 254 -25.57 -6.75 3.27
N LEU A 255 -25.36 -5.65 4.01
CA LEU A 255 -25.84 -5.44 5.37
C LEU A 255 -26.63 -4.14 5.49
N PRO A 256 -27.80 -4.02 4.82
CA PRO A 256 -28.62 -2.80 4.84
C PRO A 256 -29.09 -2.49 6.27
N GLY A 257 -29.05 -1.20 6.64
CA GLY A 257 -29.47 -0.73 7.98
C GLY A 257 -28.45 -0.98 9.10
N SER A 258 -27.35 -1.66 8.82
CA SER A 258 -26.28 -1.91 9.80
C SER A 258 -25.23 -0.80 9.79
N SER A 259 -24.66 -0.48 10.96
CA SER A 259 -23.48 0.41 11.11
C SER A 259 -22.14 -0.32 10.95
N TRP A 260 -22.12 -1.65 10.96
CA TRP A 260 -20.89 -2.45 10.87
C TRP A 260 -20.08 -2.25 9.59
N PRO A 261 -20.68 -2.00 8.39
CA PRO A 261 -19.94 -1.72 7.16
C PRO A 261 -18.87 -0.64 7.28
N ASP A 262 -19.08 0.35 8.16
CA ASP A 262 -18.16 1.46 8.36
C ASP A 262 -16.89 1.07 9.13
N LEU A 263 -16.92 -0.06 9.84
CA LEU A 263 -15.81 -0.56 10.64
C LEU A 263 -14.92 -1.57 9.88
N PHE A 264 -15.36 -2.12 8.76
CA PHE A 264 -14.54 -3.11 8.02
C PHE A 264 -13.32 -2.46 7.37
N TRP A 265 -13.41 -1.20 6.95
CA TRP A 265 -12.26 -0.47 6.42
C TRP A 265 -11.22 -0.14 7.50
N PRO A 266 -11.56 0.38 8.68
CA PRO A 266 -10.65 0.47 9.83
C PRO A 266 -10.00 -0.87 10.18
N LEU A 267 -10.77 -1.96 10.21
CA LEU A 267 -10.27 -3.29 10.53
C LEU A 267 -9.25 -3.78 9.48
N PHE A 268 -9.51 -3.53 8.19
CA PHE A 268 -8.54 -3.75 7.12
C PHE A 268 -7.27 -2.94 7.37
N GLY A 269 -7.35 -1.65 7.78
CA GLY A 269 -6.21 -0.80 8.09
C GLY A 269 -5.35 -1.33 9.24
N ILE A 270 -5.97 -1.78 10.34
CA ILE A 270 -5.25 -2.44 11.45
C ILE A 270 -4.50 -3.67 10.93
N SER A 271 -5.19 -4.49 10.13
CA SER A 271 -4.61 -5.72 9.58
C SER A 271 -3.44 -5.45 8.63
N VAL A 272 -3.52 -4.40 7.81
CA VAL A 272 -2.40 -3.94 6.97
C VAL A 272 -1.19 -3.56 7.81
N SER A 273 -1.38 -2.79 8.90
CA SER A 273 -0.30 -2.40 9.80
C SER A 273 0.33 -3.60 10.50
N LEU A 274 -0.51 -4.50 11.03
CA LEU A 274 -0.05 -5.73 11.69
C LEU A 274 0.69 -6.64 10.71
N GLY A 275 0.15 -6.82 9.51
CA GLY A 275 0.79 -7.62 8.47
C GLY A 275 2.12 -7.06 8.00
N ALA A 276 2.27 -5.73 7.89
CA ALA A 276 3.53 -5.07 7.60
C ALA A 276 4.60 -5.40 8.66
N TRP A 277 4.20 -5.29 9.93
CA TRP A 277 5.09 -5.59 11.05
C TRP A 277 5.46 -7.09 11.08
N LEU A 278 4.50 -7.99 10.98
CA LEU A 278 4.73 -9.44 10.99
C LEU A 278 5.64 -9.89 9.85
N ALA A 279 5.44 -9.37 8.64
CA ALA A 279 6.22 -9.75 7.47
C ALA A 279 7.72 -9.45 7.60
N THR A 280 8.09 -8.42 8.38
CA THR A 280 9.50 -8.10 8.64
C THR A 280 10.17 -9.04 9.64
N HIS A 281 9.40 -9.77 10.44
CA HIS A 281 9.88 -10.70 11.45
C HIS A 281 9.94 -12.15 10.95
N LEU A 282 9.40 -12.43 9.74
CA LEU A 282 9.48 -13.77 9.18
C LEU A 282 10.92 -14.15 8.81
N PRO A 283 11.32 -15.42 9.08
CA PRO A 283 12.66 -15.90 8.81
C PRO A 283 13.08 -15.72 7.35
N GLY A 284 14.25 -15.14 7.11
CA GLY A 284 14.76 -14.85 5.78
C GLY A 284 15.09 -16.07 4.93
N HIS A 285 15.18 -17.26 5.53
CA HIS A 285 15.45 -18.52 4.84
C HIS A 285 14.20 -19.16 4.22
N TRP A 286 13.00 -18.67 4.54
CA TRP A 286 11.77 -19.15 3.94
C TRP A 286 11.69 -18.74 2.47
N ASP A 287 11.18 -19.63 1.62
CA ASP A 287 11.05 -19.35 0.20
C ASP A 287 9.98 -18.27 -0.06
N ASN A 288 10.40 -17.16 -0.67
CA ASN A 288 9.51 -16.04 -0.93
C ASN A 288 8.32 -16.39 -1.83
N ARG A 289 8.44 -17.38 -2.72
CA ARG A 289 7.36 -17.83 -3.60
C ARG A 289 6.26 -18.53 -2.82
N LEU A 290 6.62 -19.35 -1.82
CA LEU A 290 5.63 -19.98 -0.92
C LEU A 290 4.95 -18.93 -0.03
N LEU A 291 5.71 -17.95 0.49
CA LEU A 291 5.15 -16.85 1.26
C LEU A 291 4.19 -16.01 0.42
N LEU A 292 4.53 -15.71 -0.83
CA LEU A 292 3.65 -15.03 -1.77
C LEU A 292 2.38 -15.85 -2.06
N ALA A 293 2.52 -17.15 -2.33
CA ALA A 293 1.39 -18.03 -2.57
C ALA A 293 0.44 -18.08 -1.36
N ALA A 294 0.99 -18.18 -0.15
CA ALA A 294 0.20 -18.13 1.08
C ALA A 294 -0.53 -16.78 1.24
N CYS A 295 0.14 -15.67 0.94
CA CYS A 295 -0.46 -14.33 0.94
C CYS A 295 -1.65 -14.23 -0.04
N TYR A 296 -1.49 -14.75 -1.26
CA TYR A 296 -2.56 -14.75 -2.27
C TYR A 296 -3.74 -15.63 -1.87
N LEU A 297 -3.47 -16.82 -1.30
CA LEU A 297 -4.53 -17.69 -0.80
C LEU A 297 -5.27 -17.06 0.37
N LEU A 298 -4.58 -16.40 1.30
CA LEU A 298 -5.21 -15.65 2.38
C LEU A 298 -6.17 -14.58 1.84
N GLN A 299 -5.74 -13.79 0.86
CA GLN A 299 -6.59 -12.77 0.23
C GLN A 299 -7.77 -13.40 -0.52
N ALA A 300 -7.54 -14.46 -1.30
CA ALA A 300 -8.60 -15.15 -2.02
C ALA A 300 -9.63 -15.73 -1.06
N THR A 301 -9.18 -16.38 0.02
CA THR A 301 -10.05 -16.92 1.07
C THR A 301 -10.86 -15.83 1.75
N GLY A 302 -10.24 -14.68 2.08
CA GLY A 302 -10.93 -13.55 2.67
C GLY A 302 -12.05 -13.01 1.77
N ILE A 303 -11.80 -12.91 0.47
CA ILE A 303 -12.80 -12.50 -0.52
C ILE A 303 -13.95 -13.52 -0.58
N LEU A 304 -13.63 -14.81 -0.69
CA LEU A 304 -14.64 -15.86 -0.82
C LEU A 304 -15.50 -16.03 0.44
N ILE A 305 -14.93 -15.81 1.63
CA ILE A 305 -15.69 -15.77 2.89
C ILE A 305 -16.74 -14.66 2.84
N GLY A 306 -16.38 -13.46 2.38
CA GLY A 306 -17.33 -12.35 2.24
C GLY A 306 -18.44 -12.64 1.22
N VAL A 307 -18.16 -13.42 0.17
CA VAL A 307 -19.14 -13.85 -0.82
C VAL A 307 -20.05 -14.96 -0.28
N ALA A 308 -19.47 -15.97 0.36
CA ALA A 308 -20.20 -17.14 0.84
C ALA A 308 -21.03 -16.87 2.12
N SER A 309 -20.57 -15.95 2.94
CA SER A 309 -21.21 -15.55 4.20
C SER A 309 -21.28 -14.03 4.28
N PRO A 310 -22.25 -13.38 3.62
CA PRO A 310 -22.42 -11.93 3.65
C PRO A 310 -22.97 -11.48 5.02
N SER A 311 -22.17 -11.60 6.05
CA SER A 311 -22.46 -11.31 7.45
C SER A 311 -21.40 -10.40 8.06
N VAL A 312 -21.67 -9.85 9.25
CA VAL A 312 -20.69 -9.04 9.99
C VAL A 312 -19.40 -9.84 10.21
N PHE A 313 -19.51 -11.10 10.62
CA PHE A 313 -18.36 -11.97 10.83
C PHE A 313 -17.59 -12.25 9.53
N GLY A 314 -18.32 -12.56 8.43
CA GLY A 314 -17.72 -12.84 7.12
C GLY A 314 -16.92 -11.63 6.59
N PHE A 315 -17.48 -10.43 6.65
CA PHE A 315 -16.77 -9.21 6.24
C PHE A 315 -15.63 -8.82 7.17
N ALA A 316 -15.78 -9.02 8.49
CA ALA A 316 -14.71 -8.76 9.45
C ALA A 316 -13.52 -9.68 9.20
N LEU A 317 -13.75 -11.00 9.10
CA LEU A 317 -12.71 -11.97 8.80
C LEU A 317 -12.11 -11.75 7.41
N GLY A 318 -12.94 -11.45 6.40
CA GLY A 318 -12.51 -11.10 5.06
C GLY A 318 -11.58 -9.88 5.05
N SER A 319 -11.91 -8.83 5.81
CA SER A 319 -11.07 -7.63 5.94
C SER A 319 -9.72 -7.92 6.58
N ILE A 320 -9.69 -8.79 7.59
CA ILE A 320 -8.44 -9.23 8.24
C ILE A 320 -7.57 -10.01 7.25
N LEU A 321 -8.14 -11.02 6.58
CA LEU A 321 -7.41 -11.89 5.66
C LEU A 321 -6.94 -11.15 4.40
N LEU A 322 -7.67 -10.13 3.97
CA LEU A 322 -7.26 -9.27 2.86
C LEU A 322 -6.14 -8.31 3.27
N GLY A 323 -6.22 -7.74 4.49
CA GLY A 323 -5.29 -6.72 4.98
C GLY A 323 -3.94 -7.27 5.40
N LEU A 324 -3.90 -8.38 6.13
CA LEU A 324 -2.65 -8.95 6.66
C LEU A 324 -1.56 -9.16 5.59
N PRO A 325 -1.84 -9.75 4.41
CA PRO A 325 -0.81 -9.97 3.40
C PRO A 325 -0.53 -8.75 2.51
N PHE A 326 -1.28 -7.66 2.65
CA PHE A 326 -1.27 -6.53 1.72
C PHE A 326 0.12 -5.96 1.42
N THR A 327 0.88 -5.59 2.45
CA THR A 327 2.26 -5.07 2.31
C THR A 327 3.30 -6.19 2.18
N ALA A 328 3.01 -7.36 2.76
CA ALA A 328 3.87 -8.53 2.70
C ALA A 328 4.08 -9.03 1.26
N ILE A 329 3.04 -8.97 0.42
CA ILE A 329 3.11 -9.32 -1.01
C ILE A 329 4.21 -8.51 -1.71
N THR A 330 4.25 -7.20 -1.50
CA THR A 330 5.30 -6.34 -2.08
C THR A 330 6.68 -6.71 -1.54
N LEU A 331 6.80 -6.90 -0.24
CA LEU A 331 8.07 -7.26 0.39
C LEU A 331 8.66 -8.56 -0.18
N PHE A 332 7.86 -9.62 -0.26
CA PHE A 332 8.33 -10.92 -0.74
C PHE A 332 8.60 -10.94 -2.25
N ALA A 333 7.78 -10.24 -3.04
CA ALA A 333 8.04 -10.09 -4.48
C ALA A 333 9.36 -9.35 -4.74
N MET A 334 9.65 -8.28 -4.01
CA MET A 334 10.90 -7.54 -4.15
C MET A 334 12.11 -8.33 -3.63
N ARG A 335 11.95 -9.15 -2.58
CA ARG A 335 12.98 -10.09 -2.12
C ARG A 335 13.28 -11.16 -3.18
N ASP A 336 12.25 -11.72 -3.82
CA ASP A 336 12.43 -12.74 -4.87
C ASP A 336 13.04 -12.15 -6.14
N ALA A 337 12.67 -10.91 -6.52
CA ALA A 337 13.32 -10.18 -7.61
C ALA A 337 14.83 -9.99 -7.41
N ARG A 338 15.23 -9.65 -6.17
CA ARG A 338 16.66 -9.52 -5.80
C ARG A 338 17.37 -10.88 -5.87
N ARG A 339 16.73 -11.95 -5.41
CA ARG A 339 17.27 -13.31 -5.50
C ARG A 339 17.52 -13.73 -6.96
N LEU A 340 16.59 -13.40 -7.86
CA LEU A 340 16.66 -13.81 -9.27
C LEU A 340 17.67 -13.01 -10.11
N ARG A 341 17.83 -11.71 -9.84
CA ARG A 341 18.56 -10.80 -10.72
C ARG A 341 19.74 -10.07 -10.07
N GLY A 342 20.00 -10.25 -8.77
CA GLY A 342 21.11 -9.61 -8.08
C GLY A 342 21.21 -8.10 -8.40
N ASP A 343 22.30 -7.67 -9.02
CA ASP A 343 22.55 -6.26 -9.37
C ASP A 343 21.56 -5.70 -10.40
N GLN A 344 20.98 -6.56 -11.25
CA GLN A 344 19.97 -6.19 -12.25
C GLN A 344 18.54 -6.22 -11.68
N ALA A 345 18.37 -6.46 -10.39
CA ALA A 345 17.06 -6.55 -9.75
C ALA A 345 16.21 -5.29 -9.92
N ARG A 346 16.82 -4.10 -10.04
CA ARG A 346 16.09 -2.83 -10.25
C ARG A 346 15.18 -2.86 -11.46
N SER A 347 15.65 -3.38 -12.59
CA SER A 347 14.86 -3.50 -13.82
C SER A 347 13.67 -4.42 -13.60
N LEU A 348 13.87 -5.58 -12.93
CA LEU A 348 12.79 -6.51 -12.64
C LEU A 348 11.80 -5.91 -11.61
N MET A 349 12.27 -5.23 -10.57
CA MET A 349 11.39 -4.56 -9.60
C MET A 349 10.53 -3.48 -10.26
N GLY A 350 11.10 -2.72 -11.21
CA GLY A 350 10.35 -1.76 -12.02
C GLY A 350 9.26 -2.45 -12.86
N LEU A 351 9.59 -3.57 -13.54
CA LEU A 351 8.64 -4.36 -14.31
C LEU A 351 7.52 -4.93 -13.43
N LEU A 352 7.85 -5.47 -12.25
CA LEU A 352 6.86 -5.95 -11.28
C LEU A 352 5.92 -4.83 -10.86
N THR A 353 6.44 -3.67 -10.50
CA THR A 353 5.62 -2.51 -10.11
C THR A 353 4.70 -2.07 -11.24
N ALA A 354 5.20 -2.06 -12.48
CA ALA A 354 4.42 -1.71 -13.66
C ALA A 354 3.27 -2.70 -13.89
N THR A 355 3.53 -3.99 -13.88
CA THR A 355 2.50 -5.01 -14.15
C THR A 355 1.47 -5.09 -13.02
N TYR A 356 1.88 -4.92 -11.77
CA TYR A 356 0.98 -4.79 -10.63
C TYR A 356 0.07 -3.55 -10.78
N GLY A 357 0.64 -2.42 -11.19
CA GLY A 357 -0.11 -1.19 -11.47
C GLY A 357 -1.15 -1.36 -12.58
N ILE A 358 -0.81 -2.08 -13.66
CA ILE A 358 -1.77 -2.41 -14.73
C ILE A 358 -2.95 -3.21 -14.17
N GLY A 359 -2.69 -4.22 -13.33
CA GLY A 359 -3.74 -4.99 -12.65
C GLY A 359 -4.69 -4.09 -11.86
N GLN A 360 -4.14 -3.13 -11.12
CA GLN A 360 -4.94 -2.17 -10.35
C GLN A 360 -5.77 -1.22 -11.23
N ILE A 361 -5.23 -0.76 -12.36
CA ILE A 361 -5.93 0.12 -13.30
C ILE A 361 -7.14 -0.58 -13.92
N VAL A 362 -7.00 -1.85 -14.28
CA VAL A 362 -8.04 -2.64 -14.96
C VAL A 362 -9.15 -3.09 -13.98
N GLY A 363 -8.83 -3.32 -12.71
CA GLY A 363 -9.74 -3.89 -11.71
C GLY A 363 -11.07 -3.13 -11.55
N PRO A 364 -11.08 -1.85 -11.17
CA PRO A 364 -12.32 -1.13 -10.89
C PRO A 364 -13.27 -0.98 -12.09
N PRO A 365 -12.82 -0.64 -13.32
CA PRO A 365 -13.70 -0.58 -14.48
C PRO A 365 -14.32 -1.93 -14.83
N LEU A 366 -13.57 -3.03 -14.69
CA LEU A 366 -14.12 -4.37 -14.90
C LEU A 366 -15.15 -4.71 -13.82
N ALA A 367 -14.86 -4.39 -12.56
CA ALA A 367 -15.79 -4.63 -11.46
C ALA A 367 -17.13 -3.90 -11.68
N THR A 368 -17.08 -2.62 -12.03
CA THR A 368 -18.32 -1.83 -12.28
C THR A 368 -19.12 -2.34 -13.48
N ARG A 369 -18.45 -2.78 -14.57
CA ARG A 369 -19.13 -3.42 -15.71
C ARG A 369 -19.84 -4.74 -15.33
N LEU A 370 -19.18 -5.57 -14.54
CA LEU A 370 -19.77 -6.82 -14.06
C LEU A 370 -20.97 -6.56 -13.14
N VAL A 371 -20.87 -5.54 -12.29
CA VAL A 371 -21.99 -5.11 -11.41
C VAL A 371 -23.18 -4.58 -12.24
N GLN A 372 -22.94 -3.81 -13.30
CA GLN A 372 -24.00 -3.35 -14.20
C GLN A 372 -24.78 -4.52 -14.85
N GLY A 373 -24.09 -5.61 -15.18
CA GLY A 373 -24.72 -6.81 -15.77
C GLY A 373 -25.41 -7.72 -14.76
N SER A 374 -24.90 -7.83 -13.54
CA SER A 374 -25.36 -8.80 -12.52
C SER A 374 -26.13 -8.17 -11.35
N GLY A 375 -26.11 -6.85 -11.21
CA GLY A 375 -26.74 -6.11 -10.10
C GLY A 375 -25.99 -6.18 -8.77
N ASN A 376 -24.92 -6.98 -8.66
CA ASN A 376 -24.15 -7.16 -7.43
C ASN A 376 -22.65 -7.41 -7.69
N PHE A 377 -21.83 -7.38 -6.63
CA PHE A 377 -20.38 -7.58 -6.73
C PHE A 377 -19.92 -9.05 -6.77
N THR A 378 -20.82 -10.04 -6.64
CA THR A 378 -20.44 -11.45 -6.53
C THR A 378 -19.54 -11.91 -7.67
N SER A 379 -19.92 -11.62 -8.92
CA SER A 379 -19.14 -12.01 -10.12
C SER A 379 -17.75 -11.39 -10.12
N SER A 380 -17.64 -10.10 -9.79
CA SER A 380 -16.34 -9.41 -9.74
C SER A 380 -15.45 -9.89 -8.60
N LEU A 381 -16.03 -10.24 -7.45
CA LEU A 381 -15.31 -10.82 -6.32
C LEU A 381 -14.83 -12.25 -6.61
N CYS A 382 -15.65 -13.07 -7.28
CA CYS A 382 -15.24 -14.40 -7.73
C CYS A 382 -14.07 -14.34 -8.73
N VAL A 383 -14.12 -13.42 -9.70
CA VAL A 383 -13.01 -13.18 -10.64
C VAL A 383 -11.74 -12.74 -9.88
N ALA A 384 -11.86 -11.85 -8.91
CA ALA A 384 -10.75 -11.41 -8.07
C ALA A 384 -10.11 -12.58 -7.29
N ALA A 385 -10.93 -13.39 -6.61
CA ALA A 385 -10.46 -14.56 -5.86
C ALA A 385 -9.81 -15.61 -6.77
N PHE A 386 -10.43 -15.92 -7.92
CA PHE A 386 -9.86 -16.83 -8.91
C PHE A 386 -8.49 -16.35 -9.41
N THR A 387 -8.35 -15.05 -9.68
CA THR A 387 -7.09 -14.44 -10.15
C THR A 387 -5.98 -14.60 -9.10
N LEU A 388 -6.29 -14.39 -7.82
CA LEU A 388 -5.35 -14.61 -6.72
C LEU A 388 -4.98 -16.09 -6.59
N ALA A 389 -5.97 -16.99 -6.66
CA ALA A 389 -5.73 -18.45 -6.60
C ALA A 389 -4.87 -18.93 -7.78
N ALA A 390 -5.11 -18.44 -8.99
CA ALA A 390 -4.29 -18.72 -10.17
C ALA A 390 -2.84 -18.24 -9.97
N GLY A 391 -2.66 -17.03 -9.42
CA GLY A 391 -1.35 -16.50 -9.05
C GLY A 391 -0.62 -17.36 -8.02
N ALA A 392 -1.32 -17.83 -6.99
CA ALA A 392 -0.78 -18.76 -6.00
C ALA A 392 -0.36 -20.08 -6.61
N GLY A 393 -1.20 -20.67 -7.48
CA GLY A 393 -0.87 -21.87 -8.24
C GLY A 393 0.38 -21.73 -9.08
N LEU A 394 0.52 -20.61 -9.80
CA LEU A 394 1.71 -20.31 -10.61
C LEU A 394 2.98 -20.24 -9.74
N LEU A 395 2.92 -19.58 -8.58
CA LEU A 395 4.04 -19.51 -7.63
C LEU A 395 4.41 -20.88 -7.06
N GLY A 396 3.41 -21.72 -6.79
CA GLY A 396 3.60 -23.12 -6.36
C GLY A 396 4.29 -23.98 -7.42
N LEU A 397 3.92 -23.81 -8.70
CA LEU A 397 4.58 -24.49 -9.81
C LEU A 397 6.04 -24.04 -9.95
N MET A 398 6.31 -22.75 -9.90
CA MET A 398 7.67 -22.19 -9.93
C MET A 398 8.56 -22.72 -8.80
N TYR A 399 7.99 -22.92 -7.61
CA TYR A 399 8.71 -23.49 -6.48
C TYR A 399 9.08 -24.97 -6.73
N ARG A 400 8.11 -25.80 -7.19
CA ARG A 400 8.32 -27.22 -7.50
C ARG A 400 9.40 -27.44 -8.55
N GLU A 401 9.34 -26.66 -9.65
CA GLU A 401 10.34 -26.72 -10.71
C GLU A 401 11.76 -26.38 -10.23
N SER A 402 11.89 -25.42 -9.34
CA SER A 402 13.20 -25.07 -8.76
C SER A 402 13.78 -26.18 -7.89
N ARG A 403 12.91 -26.89 -7.16
CA ARG A 403 13.33 -28.04 -6.34
C ARG A 403 13.79 -29.22 -7.19
N GLN A 404 13.06 -29.52 -8.28
CA GLN A 404 13.42 -30.58 -9.21
C GLN A 404 14.74 -30.32 -9.95
N ALA A 405 15.08 -29.06 -10.20
CA ALA A 405 16.35 -28.69 -10.83
C ALA A 405 17.57 -28.71 -9.85
N GLN A 406 17.32 -28.83 -8.55
CA GLN A 406 18.33 -28.91 -7.51
C GLN A 406 18.56 -30.36 -7.00
N ALA A 407 17.62 -31.27 -7.25
CA ALA A 407 17.68 -32.70 -6.98
C ALA A 407 18.30 -33.44 -8.17
#